data_33a4dd2cd62951480c10063327f66805
#
_entry.id   33a4dd2cd62951480c10063327f66805
#
_cell.length_a   1.000
_cell.length_b   1.000
_cell.length_c   1.000
_cell.angle_alpha   90.00
_cell.angle_beta   90.00
_cell.angle_gamma   90.00
#
_symmetry.space_group_name_H-M   'P 1'
#
loop_
_entity.id
_entity.type
_entity.pdbx_description
1 polymer ?
#
loop_
_entity_poly.entity_id
_entity_poly.type
_entity_poly.pdbx_seq_one_letter_code
_entity_poly.pdbx_strand_id
1 'polypeptide(L)'
;ATMPALAAMITEKYREKFRLSQSRLENMLCSVALKNHLNGSRNSLAQFQKPITREAYLASKFIATPLRLYDCAPITDGAAALVLTSEKTDVRLAGIGQGTGPLSLRERDTFTSFPATRIAAGRAYQMAETSPLGIDFAEVHDAFTPFEIITTEDLGFFAPGKGGEAAVEGKTALDGPLPINPSGGLKARGHPVGASGLAQVVEVTKRLRGQTRSKREFKRGLAQSTGGLGTNNFVTILERTGARTVQIPALPLLSSAAPAVSKKAASPAAMSDEGEIETFTILYVTPDGFLPPVALALIRDRNGRLLMAQGEDSVQLKIGREVYLRRIDDFSLFTVKSQLQKVQESLKKFLRRGDASPLGEESPVEKKL
;
A
#
# COMPACT_ATOMS: atom_id res chain seq x y z
N ALA A 1 15.63 0.69 -3.23
CA ALA A 1 15.06 -0.61 -3.59
C ALA A 1 13.54 -0.52 -3.60
N THR A 2 12.89 -1.26 -4.50
CA THR A 2 11.43 -1.34 -4.56
C THR A 2 10.88 -2.24 -3.44
N MET A 3 9.62 -2.10 -3.06
CA MET A 3 9.00 -2.95 -2.04
C MET A 3 9.05 -4.45 -2.38
N PRO A 4 8.78 -4.89 -3.63
CA PRO A 4 8.96 -6.29 -4.01
C PRO A 4 10.39 -6.80 -3.83
N ALA A 5 11.40 -6.00 -4.14
CA ALA A 5 12.80 -6.40 -3.95
C ALA A 5 13.15 -6.60 -2.46
N LEU A 6 12.68 -5.71 -1.59
CA LEU A 6 12.87 -5.84 -0.15
C LEU A 6 12.12 -7.05 0.42
N ALA A 7 10.89 -7.30 -0.04
CA ALA A 7 10.12 -8.48 0.34
C ALA A 7 10.80 -9.78 -0.13
N ALA A 8 11.38 -9.78 -1.34
CA ALA A 8 12.15 -10.92 -1.86
C ALA A 8 13.38 -11.23 -1.00
N MET A 9 14.12 -10.20 -0.57
CA MET A 9 15.26 -10.36 0.35
C MET A 9 14.83 -10.98 1.69
N ILE A 10 13.72 -10.52 2.26
CA ILE A 10 13.13 -11.10 3.47
C ILE A 10 12.78 -12.57 3.24
N THR A 11 12.16 -12.89 2.10
CA THR A 11 11.75 -14.23 1.73
C THR A 11 12.95 -15.18 1.61
N GLU A 12 14.05 -14.74 0.98
CA GLU A 12 15.29 -15.54 0.89
C GLU A 12 15.90 -15.79 2.27
N LYS A 13 15.90 -14.78 3.15
CA LYS A 13 16.39 -14.97 4.53
C LYS A 13 15.49 -15.91 5.34
N TYR A 14 14.19 -15.90 5.10
CA TYR A 14 13.27 -16.87 5.67
C TYR A 14 13.57 -18.28 5.18
N ARG A 15 13.77 -18.46 3.85
CA ARG A 15 14.16 -19.74 3.25
C ARG A 15 15.46 -20.29 3.84
N GLU A 16 16.48 -19.44 3.94
CA GLU A 16 17.80 -19.80 4.50
C GLU A 16 17.69 -20.23 5.96
N LYS A 17 17.04 -19.41 6.80
CA LYS A 17 16.92 -19.66 8.25
C LYS A 17 16.23 -20.98 8.55
N PHE A 18 15.15 -21.28 7.84
CA PHE A 18 14.39 -22.51 8.06
C PHE A 18 14.80 -23.66 7.15
N ARG A 19 15.92 -23.52 6.43
CA ARG A 19 16.53 -24.55 5.56
C ARG A 19 15.51 -25.14 4.57
N LEU A 20 14.69 -24.27 3.96
CA LEU A 20 13.68 -24.68 2.99
C LEU A 20 14.33 -24.90 1.62
N SER A 21 13.97 -25.98 0.94
CA SER A 21 14.28 -26.10 -0.49
C SER A 21 13.49 -25.05 -1.29
N GLN A 22 13.97 -24.72 -2.49
CA GLN A 22 13.28 -23.78 -3.37
C GLN A 22 11.84 -24.24 -3.68
N SER A 23 11.67 -25.54 -3.95
CA SER A 23 10.36 -26.11 -4.25
C SER A 23 9.41 -26.08 -3.05
N ARG A 24 9.93 -26.25 -1.83
CA ARG A 24 9.12 -26.17 -0.61
C ARG A 24 8.66 -24.74 -0.37
N LEU A 25 9.55 -23.76 -0.49
CA LEU A 25 9.20 -22.34 -0.41
C LEU A 25 8.14 -21.99 -1.46
N GLU A 26 8.37 -22.32 -2.74
CA GLU A 26 7.44 -22.03 -3.82
C GLU A 26 6.06 -22.65 -3.55
N ASN A 27 6.00 -23.86 -3.01
CA ASN A 27 4.74 -24.50 -2.64
C ASN A 27 3.99 -23.73 -1.52
N MET A 28 4.71 -23.23 -0.52
CA MET A 28 4.12 -22.42 0.57
C MET A 28 3.54 -21.10 0.02
N LEU A 29 4.31 -20.36 -0.78
CA LEU A 29 3.89 -19.10 -1.37
C LEU A 29 2.69 -19.31 -2.32
N CYS A 30 2.75 -20.32 -3.16
CA CYS A 30 1.66 -20.72 -4.04
C CYS A 30 0.37 -21.02 -3.26
N SER A 31 0.45 -21.78 -2.17
CA SER A 31 -0.71 -22.14 -1.35
C SER A 31 -1.40 -20.91 -0.77
N VAL A 32 -0.63 -19.93 -0.27
CA VAL A 32 -1.18 -18.64 0.17
C VAL A 32 -1.87 -17.90 -0.98
N ALA A 33 -1.21 -17.79 -2.14
CA ALA A 33 -1.75 -17.09 -3.30
C ALA A 33 -3.06 -17.73 -3.79
N LEU A 34 -3.09 -19.06 -3.96
CA LEU A 34 -4.27 -19.80 -4.40
C LEU A 34 -5.45 -19.62 -3.42
N LYS A 35 -5.16 -19.79 -2.12
CA LYS A 35 -6.14 -19.63 -1.05
C LYS A 35 -6.77 -18.23 -1.07
N ASN A 36 -5.94 -17.18 -1.13
CA ASN A 36 -6.44 -15.82 -1.10
C ASN A 36 -7.24 -15.45 -2.35
N HIS A 37 -6.84 -15.92 -3.54
CA HIS A 37 -7.65 -15.76 -4.75
C HIS A 37 -8.98 -16.55 -4.70
N LEU A 38 -8.98 -17.76 -4.14
CA LEU A 38 -10.21 -18.52 -3.93
C LEU A 38 -11.14 -17.80 -2.94
N ASN A 39 -10.62 -17.23 -1.87
CA ASN A 39 -11.39 -16.44 -0.92
C ASN A 39 -11.94 -15.16 -1.56
N GLY A 40 -11.10 -14.43 -2.33
CA GLY A 40 -11.49 -13.25 -3.07
C GLY A 40 -12.61 -13.51 -4.08
N SER A 41 -12.63 -14.68 -4.75
CA SER A 41 -13.68 -15.02 -5.68
C SER A 41 -15.08 -15.17 -5.03
N ARG A 42 -15.11 -15.28 -3.71
CA ARG A 42 -16.34 -15.35 -2.90
C ARG A 42 -16.73 -14.00 -2.29
N ASN A 43 -15.91 -12.97 -2.48
CA ASN A 43 -16.13 -11.61 -1.98
C ASN A 43 -16.46 -10.68 -3.15
N SER A 44 -17.70 -10.18 -3.20
CA SER A 44 -18.16 -9.28 -4.26
C SER A 44 -17.44 -7.92 -4.30
N LEU A 45 -16.72 -7.56 -3.24
CA LEU A 45 -15.93 -6.33 -3.15
C LEU A 45 -14.44 -6.55 -3.49
N ALA A 46 -14.06 -7.80 -3.83
CA ALA A 46 -12.67 -8.08 -4.15
C ALA A 46 -12.31 -7.59 -5.56
N GLN A 47 -11.09 -7.08 -5.70
CA GLN A 47 -10.50 -6.70 -6.99
C GLN A 47 -10.41 -7.91 -7.93
N PHE A 48 -9.98 -9.05 -7.40
CA PHE A 48 -9.88 -10.30 -8.14
C PHE A 48 -10.94 -11.29 -7.67
N GLN A 49 -11.97 -11.48 -8.50
CA GLN A 49 -13.10 -12.36 -8.21
C GLN A 49 -13.01 -13.72 -8.95
N LYS A 50 -11.80 -14.09 -9.34
CA LYS A 50 -11.55 -15.38 -10.00
C LYS A 50 -10.47 -16.14 -9.24
N PRO A 51 -10.64 -17.44 -8.98
CA PRO A 51 -9.58 -18.29 -8.47
C PRO A 51 -8.46 -18.39 -9.50
N ILE A 52 -7.26 -18.69 -9.04
CA ILE A 52 -6.10 -19.02 -9.89
C ILE A 52 -5.73 -20.49 -9.69
N THR A 53 -5.12 -21.09 -10.70
CA THR A 53 -4.59 -22.45 -10.61
C THR A 53 -3.09 -22.43 -10.24
N ARG A 54 -2.57 -23.58 -9.82
CA ARG A 54 -1.15 -23.76 -9.58
C ARG A 54 -0.32 -23.53 -10.85
N GLU A 55 -0.80 -24.00 -11.98
CA GLU A 55 -0.15 -23.83 -13.28
C GLU A 55 -0.07 -22.36 -13.66
N ALA A 56 -1.15 -21.59 -13.45
CA ALA A 56 -1.16 -20.14 -13.69
C ALA A 56 -0.19 -19.42 -12.76
N TYR A 57 -0.11 -19.83 -11.48
CA TYR A 57 0.87 -19.27 -10.53
C TYR A 57 2.30 -19.53 -11.02
N LEU A 58 2.63 -20.78 -11.36
CA LEU A 58 3.99 -21.17 -11.79
C LEU A 58 4.38 -20.55 -13.13
N ALA A 59 3.44 -20.34 -14.04
CA ALA A 59 3.66 -19.67 -15.34
C ALA A 59 3.79 -18.15 -15.22
N SER A 60 3.42 -17.56 -14.06
CA SER A 60 3.49 -16.11 -13.89
C SER A 60 4.93 -15.62 -13.76
N LYS A 61 5.19 -14.42 -14.30
CA LYS A 61 6.53 -13.81 -14.29
C LYS A 61 7.04 -13.55 -12.88
N PHE A 62 8.34 -13.64 -12.69
CA PHE A 62 9.00 -13.13 -11.50
C PHE A 62 8.95 -11.59 -11.50
N ILE A 63 8.66 -11.03 -10.33
CA ILE A 63 8.72 -9.58 -10.08
C ILE A 63 10.06 -9.23 -9.41
N ALA A 64 10.45 -10.04 -8.42
CA ALA A 64 11.75 -10.02 -7.77
C ALA A 64 11.98 -11.41 -7.16
N THR A 65 12.93 -12.18 -7.66
CA THR A 65 13.16 -13.56 -7.22
C THR A 65 13.33 -13.66 -5.70
N PRO A 66 12.59 -14.56 -5.00
CA PRO A 66 11.77 -15.64 -5.53
C PRO A 66 10.30 -15.29 -5.79
N LEU A 67 9.88 -14.02 -5.65
CA LEU A 67 8.49 -13.61 -5.74
C LEU A 67 8.00 -13.48 -7.19
N ARG A 68 6.87 -14.11 -7.47
CA ARG A 68 6.15 -14.04 -8.74
C ARG A 68 5.07 -12.96 -8.69
N LEU A 69 4.43 -12.69 -9.83
CA LEU A 69 3.33 -11.73 -9.92
C LEU A 69 2.20 -12.03 -8.91
N TYR A 70 1.84 -13.30 -8.78
CA TYR A 70 0.82 -13.71 -7.84
C TYR A 70 1.27 -13.72 -6.36
N ASP A 71 2.50 -13.41 -6.06
CA ASP A 71 2.97 -13.16 -4.70
C ASP A 71 2.80 -11.71 -4.24
N CYS A 72 2.54 -10.79 -5.18
CA CYS A 72 2.44 -9.37 -4.92
C CYS A 72 0.96 -8.91 -4.92
N ALA A 73 0.55 -8.15 -3.92
CA ALA A 73 -0.77 -7.53 -3.94
C ALA A 73 -0.84 -6.39 -4.97
N PRO A 74 -1.98 -6.19 -5.64
CA PRO A 74 -2.18 -5.04 -6.51
C PRO A 74 -2.34 -3.76 -5.68
N ILE A 75 -1.80 -2.65 -6.15
CA ILE A 75 -2.22 -1.34 -5.66
C ILE A 75 -3.56 -1.02 -6.30
N THR A 76 -4.54 -0.65 -5.49
CA THR A 76 -5.91 -0.40 -5.95
C THR A 76 -6.44 0.91 -5.39
N ASP A 77 -7.46 1.46 -6.01
CA ASP A 77 -8.29 2.47 -5.40
C ASP A 77 -9.28 1.82 -4.44
N GLY A 78 -9.67 2.53 -3.39
CA GLY A 78 -10.65 2.04 -2.45
C GLY A 78 -10.78 2.91 -1.21
N ALA A 79 -11.90 2.74 -0.52
CA ALA A 79 -12.20 3.43 0.73
C ALA A 79 -12.83 2.46 1.72
N ALA A 80 -12.64 2.73 2.99
CA ALA A 80 -13.31 2.04 4.09
C ALA A 80 -13.69 3.03 5.17
N ALA A 81 -14.84 2.82 5.79
CA ALA A 81 -15.31 3.63 6.89
C ALA A 81 -15.96 2.72 7.95
N LEU A 82 -15.84 3.10 9.21
CA LEU A 82 -16.56 2.50 10.31
C LEU A 82 -16.98 3.58 11.31
N VAL A 83 -18.03 3.29 12.06
CA VAL A 83 -18.50 4.13 13.15
C VAL A 83 -18.20 3.46 14.47
N LEU A 84 -17.55 4.18 15.37
CA LEU A 84 -17.33 3.76 16.74
C LEU A 84 -18.35 4.46 17.66
N THR A 85 -18.90 3.71 18.61
CA THR A 85 -19.82 4.23 19.62
C THR A 85 -19.47 3.67 20.99
N SER A 86 -19.81 4.38 22.05
CA SER A 86 -19.76 3.89 23.43
C SER A 86 -20.98 3.05 23.82
N GLU A 87 -21.99 3.01 22.98
CA GLU A 87 -23.18 2.19 23.21
C GLU A 87 -22.87 0.70 23.02
N LYS A 88 -23.61 -0.17 23.72
CA LYS A 88 -23.50 -1.62 23.54
C LYS A 88 -23.99 -2.01 22.15
N THR A 89 -23.09 -2.55 21.34
CA THR A 89 -23.40 -3.08 20.00
C THR A 89 -23.10 -4.58 19.91
N ASP A 90 -23.47 -5.17 18.78
CA ASP A 90 -23.27 -6.60 18.48
C ASP A 90 -21.79 -7.02 18.30
N VAL A 91 -20.92 -6.05 18.00
CA VAL A 91 -19.47 -6.25 17.87
C VAL A 91 -18.74 -5.18 18.69
N ARG A 92 -17.90 -5.60 19.61
CA ARG A 92 -17.06 -4.70 20.41
C ARG A 92 -15.61 -4.73 19.96
N LEU A 93 -14.92 -3.63 20.09
CA LEU A 93 -13.47 -3.54 20.06
C LEU A 93 -12.94 -4.11 21.38
N ALA A 94 -12.48 -5.36 21.37
CA ALA A 94 -12.02 -6.06 22.57
C ALA A 94 -10.58 -5.71 22.93
N GLY A 95 -9.72 -5.51 21.93
CA GLY A 95 -8.33 -5.14 22.15
C GLY A 95 -7.70 -4.47 20.94
N ILE A 96 -6.77 -3.57 21.21
CA ILE A 96 -5.97 -2.90 20.22
C ILE A 96 -4.53 -2.79 20.69
N GLY A 97 -3.59 -2.95 19.78
CA GLY A 97 -2.19 -2.74 20.05
C GLY A 97 -1.46 -2.16 18.85
N GLN A 98 -0.47 -1.35 19.13
CA GLN A 98 0.44 -0.78 18.16
C GLN A 98 1.87 -1.16 18.53
N GLY A 99 2.69 -1.45 17.54
CA GLY A 99 4.12 -1.63 17.67
C GLY A 99 4.86 -0.89 16.58
N THR A 100 6.03 -0.38 16.90
CA THR A 100 6.92 0.31 15.95
C THR A 100 8.27 -0.37 15.97
N GLY A 101 8.87 -0.54 14.81
CA GLY A 101 10.19 -1.11 14.61
C GLY A 101 11.06 -0.25 13.70
N PRO A 102 12.31 -0.64 13.46
CA PRO A 102 13.22 0.10 12.60
C PRO A 102 12.69 0.27 11.17
N LEU A 103 12.90 1.45 10.60
CA LEU A 103 12.53 1.74 9.22
C LEU A 103 13.44 1.01 8.23
N SER A 104 14.74 1.05 8.47
CA SER A 104 15.73 0.44 7.61
C SER A 104 15.88 -1.05 7.90
N LEU A 105 16.01 -1.87 6.83
CA LEU A 105 16.37 -3.28 6.99
C LEU A 105 17.71 -3.48 7.69
N ARG A 106 18.66 -2.54 7.53
CA ARG A 106 19.99 -2.63 8.13
C ARG A 106 19.96 -2.56 9.67
N GLU A 107 18.93 -1.95 10.22
CA GLU A 107 18.76 -1.75 11.66
C GLU A 107 17.95 -2.86 12.32
N ARG A 108 17.60 -3.90 11.57
CA ARG A 108 16.79 -5.01 12.07
C ARG A 108 17.65 -6.16 12.54
N ASP A 109 17.39 -6.63 13.74
CA ASP A 109 18.01 -7.82 14.29
C ASP A 109 17.60 -9.11 13.57
N THR A 110 16.45 -9.07 12.89
CA THR A 110 15.92 -10.24 12.17
C THR A 110 15.14 -9.83 10.92
N PHE A 111 15.26 -10.68 9.89
CA PHE A 111 14.48 -10.54 8.65
C PHE A 111 13.30 -11.50 8.58
N THR A 112 13.20 -12.44 9.52
CA THR A 112 12.22 -13.53 9.48
C THR A 112 11.09 -13.35 10.49
N SER A 113 10.94 -12.15 11.01
CA SER A 113 9.91 -11.72 11.95
C SER A 113 9.72 -10.21 11.82
N PHE A 114 8.54 -9.74 12.15
CA PHE A 114 8.23 -8.32 12.33
C PHE A 114 8.04 -8.04 13.83
N PRO A 115 9.08 -7.67 14.58
CA PRO A 115 8.99 -7.45 16.04
C PRO A 115 7.86 -6.48 16.42
N ALA A 116 7.60 -5.47 15.57
CA ALA A 116 6.48 -4.55 15.76
C ALA A 116 5.11 -5.26 15.76
N THR A 117 4.92 -6.32 14.95
CA THR A 117 3.71 -7.15 14.97
C THR A 117 3.57 -7.87 16.31
N ARG A 118 4.66 -8.45 16.82
CA ARG A 118 4.66 -9.16 18.12
C ARG A 118 4.32 -8.24 19.28
N ILE A 119 4.87 -7.02 19.28
CA ILE A 119 4.57 -5.98 20.28
C ILE A 119 3.10 -5.58 20.19
N ALA A 120 2.60 -5.30 18.99
CA ALA A 120 1.21 -4.94 18.76
C ALA A 120 0.25 -6.06 19.20
N ALA A 121 0.57 -7.30 18.83
CA ALA A 121 -0.21 -8.49 19.21
C ALA A 121 -0.26 -8.69 20.73
N GLY A 122 0.87 -8.62 21.42
CA GLY A 122 0.93 -8.76 22.87
C GLY A 122 0.04 -7.75 23.60
N ARG A 123 0.07 -6.48 23.18
CA ARG A 123 -0.80 -5.42 23.73
C ARG A 123 -2.28 -5.69 23.45
N ALA A 124 -2.62 -6.08 22.22
CA ALA A 124 -3.99 -6.38 21.85
C ALA A 124 -4.54 -7.60 22.59
N TYR A 125 -3.76 -8.66 22.73
CA TYR A 125 -4.15 -9.85 23.51
C TYR A 125 -4.34 -9.53 24.99
N GLN A 126 -3.43 -8.77 25.58
CA GLN A 126 -3.55 -8.34 26.97
C GLN A 126 -4.82 -7.52 27.19
N MET A 127 -5.11 -6.54 26.35
CA MET A 127 -6.32 -5.71 26.46
C MET A 127 -7.60 -6.51 26.25
N ALA A 128 -7.59 -7.51 25.35
CA ALA A 128 -8.73 -8.36 25.07
C ALA A 128 -8.87 -9.54 26.04
N GLU A 129 -7.98 -9.67 27.03
CA GLU A 129 -7.92 -10.79 27.99
C GLU A 129 -8.00 -12.14 27.27
N THR A 130 -7.17 -12.31 26.23
CA THR A 130 -7.18 -13.51 25.39
C THR A 130 -5.77 -13.91 24.98
N SER A 131 -5.65 -14.98 24.21
CA SER A 131 -4.41 -15.47 23.64
C SER A 131 -4.60 -15.78 22.14
N PRO A 132 -3.55 -16.11 21.40
CA PRO A 132 -3.69 -16.56 20.00
C PRO A 132 -4.70 -17.70 19.81
N LEU A 133 -4.81 -18.60 20.78
CA LEU A 133 -5.77 -19.73 20.76
C LEU A 133 -7.24 -19.30 20.90
N GLY A 134 -7.49 -18.10 21.38
CA GLY A 134 -8.84 -17.55 21.50
C GLY A 134 -9.32 -16.78 20.26
N ILE A 135 -8.54 -16.78 19.18
CA ILE A 135 -8.89 -16.13 17.90
C ILE A 135 -9.43 -17.18 16.92
N ASP A 136 -10.60 -16.92 16.38
CA ASP A 136 -11.29 -17.85 15.48
C ASP A 136 -10.87 -17.69 14.02
N PHE A 137 -10.48 -16.49 13.61
CA PHE A 137 -9.99 -16.15 12.25
C PHE A 137 -9.26 -14.81 12.24
N ALA A 138 -8.48 -14.54 11.20
CA ALA A 138 -7.79 -13.26 11.06
C ALA A 138 -7.72 -12.74 9.63
N GLU A 139 -7.76 -11.41 9.50
CA GLU A 139 -7.36 -10.66 8.31
C GLU A 139 -5.98 -10.08 8.59
N VAL A 140 -4.96 -10.54 7.86
CA VAL A 140 -3.57 -10.10 8.03
C VAL A 140 -3.07 -9.37 6.80
N HIS A 141 -2.00 -8.60 6.94
CA HIS A 141 -1.45 -7.77 5.88
C HIS A 141 -0.56 -8.58 4.92
N ASP A 142 -1.16 -9.19 3.94
CA ASP A 142 -0.51 -10.01 2.91
C ASP A 142 -0.16 -9.21 1.64
N ALA A 143 0.45 -8.04 1.80
CA ALA A 143 0.95 -7.29 0.64
C ALA A 143 1.88 -8.13 -0.24
N PHE A 144 2.52 -9.12 0.36
CA PHE A 144 3.25 -10.21 -0.29
C PHE A 144 2.90 -11.53 0.41
N THR A 145 2.83 -12.63 -0.33
CA THR A 145 2.50 -13.95 0.25
C THR A 145 3.39 -14.37 1.42
N PRO A 146 4.72 -14.13 1.42
CA PRO A 146 5.57 -14.44 2.59
C PRO A 146 5.21 -13.61 3.82
N PHE A 147 4.59 -12.44 3.67
CA PHE A 147 4.19 -11.62 4.82
C PHE A 147 2.99 -12.22 5.57
N GLU A 148 2.07 -12.90 4.87
CA GLU A 148 1.04 -13.69 5.54
C GLU A 148 1.69 -14.78 6.42
N ILE A 149 2.66 -15.51 5.86
CA ILE A 149 3.37 -16.59 6.58
C ILE A 149 4.04 -16.04 7.84
N ILE A 150 4.89 -15.03 7.71
CA ILE A 150 5.65 -14.44 8.83
C ILE A 150 4.69 -13.82 9.85
N THR A 151 3.66 -13.10 9.40
CA THR A 151 2.70 -12.46 10.30
C THR A 151 1.92 -13.46 11.13
N THR A 152 1.51 -14.60 10.56
CA THR A 152 0.79 -15.64 11.33
C THR A 152 1.67 -16.29 12.40
N GLU A 153 2.98 -16.34 12.18
CA GLU A 153 3.96 -16.77 13.19
C GLU A 153 4.15 -15.69 14.27
N ASP A 154 4.31 -14.43 13.88
CA ASP A 154 4.47 -13.32 14.82
C ASP A 154 3.23 -13.03 15.67
N LEU A 155 2.04 -13.34 15.15
CA LEU A 155 0.78 -13.32 15.92
C LEU A 155 0.64 -14.50 16.89
N GLY A 156 1.56 -15.47 16.83
CA GLY A 156 1.55 -16.65 17.69
C GLY A 156 0.58 -17.75 17.27
N PHE A 157 0.03 -17.70 16.06
CA PHE A 157 -0.87 -18.73 15.54
C PHE A 157 -0.12 -20.01 15.18
N PHE A 158 1.10 -19.86 14.68
CA PHE A 158 2.00 -20.96 14.34
C PHE A 158 3.40 -20.69 14.89
N ALA A 159 4.13 -21.75 15.17
CA ALA A 159 5.53 -21.63 15.57
C ALA A 159 6.38 -21.06 14.41
N PRO A 160 7.49 -20.38 14.70
CA PRO A 160 8.40 -19.85 13.68
C PRO A 160 8.82 -20.94 12.67
N GLY A 161 8.69 -20.65 11.37
CA GLY A 161 8.97 -21.58 10.27
C GLY A 161 7.82 -22.53 9.93
N LYS A 162 6.65 -22.42 10.59
CA LYS A 162 5.50 -23.32 10.40
C LYS A 162 4.28 -22.69 9.73
N GLY A 163 4.23 -21.36 9.60
CA GLY A 163 3.12 -20.66 8.97
C GLY A 163 2.89 -21.09 7.51
N GLY A 164 3.97 -21.28 6.75
CA GLY A 164 3.89 -21.75 5.36
C GLY A 164 3.41 -23.19 5.24
N GLU A 165 3.84 -24.07 6.14
CA GLU A 165 3.36 -25.46 6.20
C GLU A 165 1.87 -25.51 6.52
N ALA A 166 1.41 -24.68 7.48
CA ALA A 166 0.01 -24.58 7.84
C ALA A 166 -0.87 -24.15 6.64
N ALA A 167 -0.35 -23.28 5.77
CA ALA A 167 -1.04 -22.90 4.54
C ALA A 167 -1.12 -24.08 3.55
N VAL A 168 -0.03 -24.82 3.36
CA VAL A 168 0.00 -26.03 2.50
C VAL A 168 -0.96 -27.10 3.00
N GLU A 169 -1.04 -27.29 4.30
CA GLU A 169 -1.93 -28.28 4.96
C GLU A 169 -3.39 -27.83 5.01
N GLY A 170 -3.73 -26.64 4.50
CA GLY A 170 -5.08 -26.12 4.50
C GLY A 170 -5.57 -25.61 5.86
N LYS A 171 -4.71 -25.53 6.88
CA LYS A 171 -5.09 -25.04 8.22
C LYS A 171 -5.58 -23.59 8.20
N THR A 172 -5.12 -22.80 7.23
CA THR A 172 -5.49 -21.39 7.03
C THR A 172 -6.60 -21.19 5.99
N ALA A 173 -7.11 -22.27 5.40
CA ALA A 173 -8.21 -22.21 4.44
C ALA A 173 -9.51 -21.72 5.09
N LEU A 174 -10.48 -21.29 4.27
CA LEU A 174 -11.77 -20.76 4.75
C LEU A 174 -12.50 -21.74 5.68
N ASP A 175 -12.43 -23.04 5.36
CA ASP A 175 -13.04 -24.12 6.12
C ASP A 175 -12.04 -24.80 7.09
N GLY A 176 -10.82 -24.29 7.16
CA GLY A 176 -9.77 -24.76 8.06
C GLY A 176 -9.99 -24.37 9.51
N PRO A 177 -9.16 -24.90 10.42
CA PRO A 177 -9.29 -24.60 11.86
C PRO A 177 -9.09 -23.10 12.18
N LEU A 178 -8.22 -22.39 11.45
CA LEU A 178 -7.95 -20.97 11.63
C LEU A 178 -7.94 -20.25 10.27
N PRO A 179 -9.08 -19.82 9.75
CA PRO A 179 -9.14 -19.07 8.50
C PRO A 179 -8.29 -17.79 8.54
N ILE A 180 -7.36 -17.67 7.61
CA ILE A 180 -6.54 -16.47 7.42
C ILE A 180 -6.90 -15.82 6.08
N ASN A 181 -7.13 -14.50 6.11
CA ASN A 181 -7.57 -13.72 4.96
C ASN A 181 -8.82 -14.29 4.26
N PRO A 182 -9.87 -14.60 5.03
CA PRO A 182 -11.11 -15.16 4.47
C PRO A 182 -11.84 -14.20 3.51
N SER A 183 -11.48 -12.90 3.48
CA SER A 183 -11.99 -11.91 2.50
C SER A 183 -11.24 -11.93 1.17
N GLY A 184 -10.12 -12.65 1.09
CA GLY A 184 -9.18 -12.66 -0.03
C GLY A 184 -7.87 -11.94 0.27
N GLY A 185 -7.74 -11.32 1.46
CA GLY A 185 -6.58 -10.53 1.86
C GLY A 185 -6.32 -9.34 0.94
N LEU A 186 -5.22 -8.63 1.15
CA LEU A 186 -4.79 -7.57 0.26
C LEU A 186 -4.48 -8.12 -1.14
N LYS A 187 -4.05 -9.38 -1.18
CA LYS A 187 -3.63 -10.09 -2.39
C LYS A 187 -4.75 -10.21 -3.44
N ALA A 188 -5.97 -10.51 -3.02
CA ALA A 188 -7.09 -10.68 -3.95
C ALA A 188 -8.20 -9.65 -3.74
N ARG A 189 -8.46 -9.24 -2.49
CA ARG A 189 -9.44 -8.18 -2.22
C ARG A 189 -8.99 -6.85 -2.81
N GLY A 190 -7.68 -6.55 -2.79
CA GLY A 190 -7.10 -5.30 -3.21
C GLY A 190 -6.36 -4.59 -2.06
N HIS A 191 -5.45 -3.70 -2.43
CA HIS A 191 -4.60 -2.98 -1.48
C HIS A 191 -4.68 -1.45 -1.69
N PRO A 192 -5.79 -0.81 -1.27
CA PRO A 192 -5.91 0.66 -1.27
C PRO A 192 -5.12 1.24 -0.09
N VAL A 193 -3.83 1.21 -0.16
CA VAL A 193 -2.78 1.42 0.84
C VAL A 193 -3.26 2.02 2.17
N GLY A 194 -3.71 3.28 2.19
CA GLY A 194 -4.18 3.96 3.40
C GLY A 194 -5.49 3.41 3.98
N ALA A 195 -6.35 2.82 3.16
CA ALA A 195 -7.63 2.25 3.60
C ALA A 195 -7.55 0.76 3.97
N SER A 196 -6.45 0.06 3.66
CA SER A 196 -6.33 -1.39 3.80
C SER A 196 -6.56 -1.88 5.23
N GLY A 197 -5.95 -1.21 6.21
CA GLY A 197 -6.10 -1.60 7.63
C GLY A 197 -7.54 -1.47 8.11
N LEU A 198 -8.22 -0.38 7.73
CA LEU A 198 -9.62 -0.18 8.08
C LEU A 198 -10.53 -1.18 7.35
N ALA A 199 -10.24 -1.49 6.08
CA ALA A 199 -10.97 -2.51 5.33
C ALA A 199 -10.85 -3.90 5.98
N GLN A 200 -9.70 -4.27 6.57
CA GLN A 200 -9.55 -5.50 7.34
C GLN A 200 -10.49 -5.51 8.55
N VAL A 201 -10.58 -4.41 9.31
CA VAL A 201 -11.52 -4.29 10.45
C VAL A 201 -12.97 -4.42 10.00
N VAL A 202 -13.34 -3.82 8.86
CA VAL A 202 -14.67 -3.95 8.26
C VAL A 202 -14.99 -5.41 7.92
N GLU A 203 -14.05 -6.12 7.28
CA GLU A 203 -14.24 -7.53 6.90
C GLU A 203 -14.37 -8.44 8.15
N VAL A 204 -13.57 -8.19 9.19
CA VAL A 204 -13.71 -8.89 10.46
C VAL A 204 -15.09 -8.64 11.06
N THR A 205 -15.56 -7.39 11.08
CA THR A 205 -16.89 -7.03 11.59
C THR A 205 -18.01 -7.74 10.84
N LYS A 206 -17.99 -7.72 9.51
CA LYS A 206 -18.97 -8.41 8.67
C LYS A 206 -19.02 -9.90 8.95
N ARG A 207 -17.87 -10.53 9.14
CA ARG A 207 -17.78 -11.97 9.42
C ARG A 207 -18.33 -12.31 10.79
N LEU A 208 -18.02 -11.53 11.81
CA LEU A 208 -18.60 -11.69 13.16
C LEU A 208 -20.13 -11.53 13.15
N ARG A 209 -20.67 -10.68 12.29
CA ARG A 209 -22.11 -10.50 12.08
C ARG A 209 -22.78 -11.59 11.24
N GLY A 210 -22.01 -12.53 10.70
CA GLY A 210 -22.54 -13.53 9.76
C GLY A 210 -22.96 -12.95 8.41
N GLN A 211 -22.47 -11.76 8.04
CA GLN A 211 -22.77 -11.08 6.78
C GLN A 211 -21.84 -11.54 5.62
N THR A 212 -21.30 -12.74 5.72
CA THR A 212 -20.45 -13.36 4.71
C THR A 212 -21.05 -14.70 4.27
N ARG A 213 -20.53 -15.27 3.18
CA ARG A 213 -21.03 -16.57 2.70
C ARG A 213 -20.68 -17.76 3.59
N SER A 214 -19.89 -17.59 4.65
CA SER A 214 -19.58 -18.66 5.61
C SER A 214 -20.78 -18.94 6.50
N LYS A 215 -21.10 -20.22 6.69
CA LYS A 215 -22.12 -20.65 7.66
C LYS A 215 -21.55 -20.82 9.09
N ARG A 216 -20.21 -20.79 9.24
CA ARG A 216 -19.55 -20.92 10.54
C ARG A 216 -19.74 -19.65 11.36
N GLU A 217 -20.19 -19.79 12.59
CA GLU A 217 -20.23 -18.69 13.56
C GLU A 217 -18.86 -18.50 14.20
N PHE A 218 -18.50 -17.24 14.40
CA PHE A 218 -17.24 -16.83 15.00
C PHE A 218 -17.50 -15.92 16.20
N LYS A 219 -16.69 -16.05 17.23
CA LYS A 219 -16.77 -15.22 18.43
C LYS A 219 -15.75 -14.09 18.39
N ARG A 220 -14.51 -14.38 17.99
CA ARG A 220 -13.41 -13.40 17.94
C ARG A 220 -12.69 -13.42 16.61
N GLY A 221 -12.50 -12.24 16.06
CA GLY A 221 -11.70 -12.03 14.87
C GLY A 221 -10.59 -11.03 15.11
N LEU A 222 -9.48 -11.19 14.39
CA LEU A 222 -8.32 -10.31 14.46
C LEU A 222 -8.05 -9.64 13.13
N ALA A 223 -7.78 -8.36 13.14
CA ALA A 223 -7.23 -7.61 12.00
C ALA A 223 -5.81 -7.16 12.32
N GLN A 224 -4.85 -7.45 11.43
CA GLN A 224 -3.48 -6.98 11.55
C GLN A 224 -3.10 -6.17 10.33
N SER A 225 -2.68 -4.93 10.55
CA SER A 225 -2.24 -4.00 9.50
C SER A 225 -0.78 -3.63 9.68
N THR A 226 -0.07 -3.57 8.54
CA THR A 226 1.36 -3.24 8.49
C THR A 226 1.56 -1.94 7.72
N GLY A 227 2.30 -1.00 8.31
CA GLY A 227 2.82 0.17 7.63
C GLY A 227 4.28 0.00 7.23
N GLY A 228 4.60 0.42 6.01
CA GLY A 228 5.93 0.24 5.44
C GLY A 228 6.30 -1.23 5.30
N LEU A 229 7.55 -1.57 5.55
CA LEU A 229 8.04 -2.95 5.50
C LEU A 229 7.98 -3.63 6.90
N GLY A 230 6.88 -3.48 7.63
CA GLY A 230 6.76 -3.99 9.01
C GLY A 230 7.25 -3.01 10.07
N THR A 231 7.34 -1.72 9.73
CA THR A 231 7.84 -0.68 10.65
C THR A 231 6.78 -0.27 11.66
N ASN A 232 5.55 -0.07 11.23
CA ASN A 232 4.45 0.34 12.09
C ASN A 232 3.29 -0.64 11.92
N ASN A 233 2.94 -1.34 12.98
CA ASN A 233 1.95 -2.40 12.93
C ASN A 233 0.85 -2.15 13.95
N PHE A 234 -0.37 -2.49 13.54
CA PHE A 234 -1.55 -2.45 14.38
C PHE A 234 -2.20 -3.83 14.42
N VAL A 235 -2.63 -4.24 15.60
CA VAL A 235 -3.46 -5.43 15.82
C VAL A 235 -4.74 -5.00 16.51
N THR A 236 -5.86 -5.37 15.92
CA THR A 236 -7.21 -5.06 16.44
C THR A 236 -7.97 -6.35 16.62
N ILE A 237 -8.49 -6.60 17.84
CA ILE A 237 -9.30 -7.76 18.16
C ILE A 237 -10.74 -7.32 18.36
N LEU A 238 -11.64 -7.93 17.61
CA LEU A 238 -13.08 -7.70 17.67
C LEU A 238 -13.79 -8.94 18.22
N GLU A 239 -14.83 -8.71 18.99
CA GLU A 239 -15.61 -9.78 19.60
C GLU A 239 -17.10 -9.57 19.40
N ARG A 240 -17.83 -10.65 19.06
CA ARG A 240 -19.30 -10.67 19.01
C ARG A 240 -19.85 -10.69 20.44
N THR A 241 -20.74 -9.77 20.77
CA THR A 241 -21.26 -9.59 22.15
C THR A 241 -22.58 -10.31 22.42
N GLY A 242 -23.29 -10.77 21.39
CA GLY A 242 -24.65 -11.29 21.53
C GLY A 242 -25.73 -10.20 21.70
N ALA A 243 -25.37 -8.92 21.82
CA ALA A 243 -26.31 -7.81 21.78
C ALA A 243 -27.00 -7.72 20.41
N ARG A 244 -28.15 -7.05 20.34
CA ARG A 244 -28.81 -6.79 19.05
C ARG A 244 -27.91 -5.89 18.19
N THR A 245 -27.84 -6.22 16.90
CA THR A 245 -27.25 -5.32 15.91
C THR A 245 -28.01 -3.99 15.95
N VAL A 246 -27.30 -2.90 16.21
CA VAL A 246 -27.87 -1.57 16.01
C VAL A 246 -28.14 -1.44 14.52
N GLN A 247 -29.41 -1.47 14.13
CA GLN A 247 -29.81 -1.12 12.77
C GLN A 247 -29.55 0.37 12.61
N ILE A 248 -28.42 0.72 12.05
CA ILE A 248 -28.25 2.05 11.48
C ILE A 248 -29.28 2.10 10.35
N PRO A 249 -30.25 3.04 10.38
CA PRO A 249 -31.16 3.20 9.27
C PRO A 249 -30.30 3.28 7.99
N ALA A 250 -30.65 2.49 6.98
CA ALA A 250 -29.97 2.61 5.71
C ALA A 250 -30.05 4.09 5.34
N LEU A 251 -28.92 4.79 5.35
CA LEU A 251 -28.86 6.10 4.73
C LEU A 251 -29.46 5.91 3.34
N PRO A 252 -30.46 6.71 2.93
CA PRO A 252 -31.00 6.63 1.60
C PRO A 252 -29.77 6.60 0.69
N LEU A 253 -29.65 5.55 -0.14
CA LEU A 253 -28.64 5.52 -1.17
C LEU A 253 -28.74 6.86 -1.85
N LEU A 254 -27.79 7.75 -1.57
CA LEU A 254 -27.64 8.97 -2.35
C LEU A 254 -27.64 8.43 -3.77
N SER A 255 -28.71 8.76 -4.51
CA SER A 255 -28.86 8.33 -5.89
C SER A 255 -27.50 8.54 -6.54
N SER A 256 -27.05 7.60 -7.35
CA SER A 256 -25.74 7.59 -8.02
C SER A 256 -25.53 8.76 -9.00
N ALA A 257 -26.43 9.74 -9.01
CA ALA A 257 -26.10 11.08 -9.39
C ALA A 257 -25.03 11.55 -8.40
N ALA A 258 -23.76 11.34 -8.75
CA ALA A 258 -22.68 12.17 -8.22
C ALA A 258 -23.28 13.58 -8.11
N PRO A 259 -23.23 14.24 -6.92
CA PRO A 259 -23.66 15.62 -6.85
C PRO A 259 -22.94 16.28 -8.00
N ALA A 260 -23.69 16.87 -8.94
CA ALA A 260 -23.09 17.69 -9.95
C ALA A 260 -22.25 18.67 -9.14
N VAL A 261 -20.94 18.41 -9.10
CA VAL A 261 -19.98 19.31 -8.48
C VAL A 261 -20.30 20.60 -9.19
N SER A 262 -20.98 21.51 -8.48
CA SER A 262 -21.33 22.77 -9.05
C SER A 262 -20.01 23.32 -9.54
N LYS A 263 -19.83 23.39 -10.85
CA LYS A 263 -18.69 24.01 -11.51
C LYS A 263 -18.75 25.54 -11.30
N LYS A 264 -18.92 25.96 -10.06
CA LYS A 264 -18.38 27.22 -9.57
C LYS A 264 -16.98 26.88 -9.04
N ALA A 265 -16.16 26.33 -9.93
CA ALA A 265 -14.74 26.55 -9.83
C ALA A 265 -14.57 28.06 -9.86
N ALA A 266 -14.06 28.64 -8.79
CA ALA A 266 -13.43 29.95 -8.87
C ALA A 266 -12.59 29.92 -10.13
N SER A 267 -12.72 30.95 -10.98
CA SER A 267 -11.92 31.11 -12.20
C SER A 267 -10.51 30.64 -11.87
N PRO A 268 -9.95 29.66 -12.54
CA PRO A 268 -8.63 29.16 -12.22
C PRO A 268 -7.68 30.34 -12.37
N ALA A 269 -7.15 30.86 -11.28
CA ALA A 269 -6.04 31.78 -11.35
C ALA A 269 -5.03 31.13 -12.30
N ALA A 270 -4.57 31.88 -13.31
CA ALA A 270 -3.72 31.38 -14.36
C ALA A 270 -2.61 30.54 -13.77
N MET A 271 -2.50 29.28 -14.21
CA MET A 271 -1.43 28.37 -13.79
C MET A 271 -0.12 28.95 -14.31
N SER A 272 0.92 28.97 -13.48
CA SER A 272 2.25 29.34 -13.96
C SER A 272 2.75 28.26 -14.93
N ASP A 273 3.39 28.66 -16.01
CA ASP A 273 3.97 27.76 -17.00
C ASP A 273 5.26 27.06 -16.50
N GLU A 274 5.63 27.33 -15.25
CA GLU A 274 6.85 26.79 -14.64
C GLU A 274 6.63 26.42 -13.18
N GLY A 275 7.38 25.43 -12.73
CA GLY A 275 7.36 24.95 -11.36
C GLY A 275 8.59 24.14 -10.99
N GLU A 276 8.58 23.62 -9.78
CA GLU A 276 9.62 22.77 -9.22
C GLU A 276 9.03 21.45 -8.72
N ILE A 277 9.72 20.34 -8.96
CA ILE A 277 9.29 19.01 -8.52
C ILE A 277 9.47 18.90 -7.00
N GLU A 278 8.37 18.82 -6.27
CA GLU A 278 8.35 18.52 -4.83
C GLU A 278 8.58 17.05 -4.55
N THR A 279 7.94 16.19 -5.33
CA THR A 279 8.10 14.74 -5.29
C THR A 279 7.63 14.11 -6.58
N PHE A 280 8.06 12.88 -6.84
CA PHE A 280 7.65 12.14 -8.05
C PHE A 280 7.64 10.63 -7.82
N THR A 281 6.98 9.93 -8.72
CA THR A 281 7.03 8.47 -8.86
C THR A 281 7.05 8.07 -10.32
N ILE A 282 7.51 6.85 -10.60
CA ILE A 282 7.46 6.24 -11.93
C ILE A 282 6.63 4.98 -11.83
N LEU A 283 5.54 4.94 -12.58
CA LEU A 283 4.64 3.80 -12.66
C LEU A 283 5.08 2.88 -13.80
N TYR A 284 5.46 1.66 -13.45
CA TYR A 284 5.79 0.61 -14.42
C TYR A 284 4.59 -0.29 -14.75
N VAL A 285 3.56 -0.24 -13.91
CA VAL A 285 2.25 -0.84 -14.17
C VAL A 285 1.26 0.29 -14.21
N THR A 286 0.70 0.55 -15.38
CA THR A 286 -0.19 1.67 -15.65
C THR A 286 -1.62 1.19 -15.88
N PRO A 287 -2.64 2.02 -15.61
CA PRO A 287 -4.00 1.76 -16.07
C PRO A 287 -4.08 1.63 -17.60
N ASP A 288 -5.16 1.03 -18.08
CA ASP A 288 -5.43 0.93 -19.52
C ASP A 288 -5.40 2.31 -20.18
N GLY A 289 -4.76 2.40 -21.33
CA GLY A 289 -4.59 3.65 -22.09
C GLY A 289 -3.28 4.40 -21.83
N PHE A 290 -2.47 3.96 -20.88
CA PHE A 290 -1.14 4.54 -20.63
C PHE A 290 -0.03 3.55 -20.95
N LEU A 291 0.96 3.96 -21.70
CA LEU A 291 2.16 3.16 -21.99
C LEU A 291 3.18 3.32 -20.86
N PRO A 292 3.59 2.24 -20.17
CA PRO A 292 4.62 2.33 -19.15
C PRO A 292 6.03 2.53 -19.76
N PRO A 293 6.95 3.20 -19.04
CA PRO A 293 6.77 3.80 -17.71
C PRO A 293 6.10 5.18 -17.76
N VAL A 294 5.22 5.47 -16.82
CA VAL A 294 4.59 6.79 -16.67
C VAL A 294 5.19 7.52 -15.47
N ALA A 295 5.69 8.72 -15.69
CA ALA A 295 6.17 9.60 -14.64
C ALA A 295 5.02 10.47 -14.11
N LEU A 296 4.83 10.49 -12.79
CA LEU A 296 3.92 11.40 -12.11
C LEU A 296 4.71 12.25 -11.12
N ALA A 297 4.45 13.55 -11.09
CA ALA A 297 5.10 14.45 -10.14
C ALA A 297 4.08 15.36 -9.47
N LEU A 298 4.34 15.66 -8.21
CA LEU A 298 3.73 16.79 -7.51
C LEU A 298 4.67 17.97 -7.69
N ILE A 299 4.15 19.03 -8.30
CA ILE A 299 4.93 20.18 -8.72
C ILE A 299 4.37 21.42 -8.01
N ARG A 300 5.26 22.20 -7.42
CA ARG A 300 4.93 23.52 -6.91
C ARG A 300 5.17 24.54 -8.00
N ASP A 301 4.10 25.19 -8.46
CA ASP A 301 4.21 26.26 -9.44
C ASP A 301 4.78 27.55 -8.82
N ARG A 302 5.12 28.53 -9.64
CA ARG A 302 5.64 29.82 -9.16
C ARG A 302 4.66 30.62 -8.30
N ASN A 303 3.39 30.28 -8.34
CA ASN A 303 2.35 30.91 -7.52
C ASN A 303 2.15 30.17 -6.17
N GLY A 304 3.01 29.18 -5.86
CA GLY A 304 2.98 28.38 -4.63
C GLY A 304 1.92 27.26 -4.66
N ARG A 305 1.22 27.01 -5.76
CA ARG A 305 0.21 25.95 -5.87
C ARG A 305 0.85 24.61 -6.14
N LEU A 306 0.34 23.57 -5.48
CA LEU A 306 0.73 22.19 -5.75
C LEU A 306 -0.18 21.60 -6.82
N LEU A 307 0.45 21.05 -7.86
CA LEU A 307 -0.22 20.46 -9.03
C LEU A 307 0.30 19.04 -9.23
N MET A 308 -0.63 18.11 -9.47
CA MET A 308 -0.26 16.79 -9.98
C MET A 308 -0.11 16.87 -11.49
N ALA A 309 1.03 16.45 -12.01
CA ALA A 309 1.30 16.47 -13.44
C ALA A 309 1.97 15.18 -13.90
N GLN A 310 1.72 14.82 -15.16
CA GLN A 310 2.35 13.67 -15.82
C GLN A 310 3.57 14.16 -16.60
N GLY A 311 4.69 13.46 -16.48
CA GLY A 311 5.90 13.72 -17.27
C GLY A 311 5.77 13.24 -18.70
N GLU A 312 6.19 14.07 -19.65
CA GLU A 312 6.31 13.69 -21.06
C GLU A 312 7.47 12.72 -21.28
N ASP A 313 8.51 12.80 -20.42
CA ASP A 313 9.67 11.90 -20.44
C ASP A 313 9.95 11.34 -19.04
N SER A 314 10.23 10.04 -18.95
CA SER A 314 10.60 9.37 -17.72
C SER A 314 12.08 9.56 -17.30
N VAL A 315 12.86 10.29 -18.09
CA VAL A 315 14.31 10.38 -17.94
C VAL A 315 14.69 11.53 -17.02
N GLN A 316 15.46 11.21 -15.96
CA GLN A 316 16.14 12.15 -15.05
C GLN A 316 15.26 12.99 -14.09
N LEU A 317 14.19 12.43 -13.56
CA LEU A 317 13.44 13.09 -12.50
C LEU A 317 14.26 13.18 -11.20
N LYS A 318 14.25 14.37 -10.58
CA LYS A 318 14.83 14.62 -9.25
C LYS A 318 13.99 15.67 -8.54
N ILE A 319 13.86 15.55 -7.23
CA ILE A 319 13.25 16.57 -6.37
C ILE A 319 14.06 17.85 -6.49
N GLY A 320 13.40 19.01 -6.49
CA GLY A 320 14.02 20.31 -6.67
C GLY A 320 14.33 20.67 -8.13
N ARG A 321 13.92 19.84 -9.10
CA ARG A 321 14.17 20.13 -10.51
C ARG A 321 13.09 21.03 -11.09
N GLU A 322 13.53 22.07 -11.79
CA GLU A 322 12.62 22.98 -12.50
C GLU A 322 12.03 22.32 -13.74
N VAL A 323 10.77 22.60 -13.97
CA VAL A 323 9.96 22.05 -15.06
C VAL A 323 9.14 23.12 -15.75
N TYR A 324 8.82 22.90 -17.02
CA TYR A 324 7.75 23.60 -17.72
C TYR A 324 6.44 22.84 -17.49
N LEU A 325 5.37 23.57 -17.28
CA LEU A 325 4.02 23.06 -17.12
C LEU A 325 3.18 23.42 -18.33
N ARG A 326 2.43 22.45 -18.84
CA ARG A 326 1.46 22.65 -19.91
C ARG A 326 0.15 21.98 -19.52
N ARG A 327 -0.95 22.68 -19.69
CA ARG A 327 -2.29 22.14 -19.49
C ARG A 327 -2.83 21.63 -20.84
N ILE A 328 -3.35 20.39 -20.82
CA ILE A 328 -4.10 19.80 -21.93
C ILE A 328 -5.42 19.33 -21.34
N ASP A 329 -6.52 19.99 -21.68
CA ASP A 329 -7.85 19.74 -21.13
C ASP A 329 -7.84 19.73 -19.59
N ASP A 330 -8.16 18.60 -18.97
CA ASP A 330 -8.19 18.43 -17.52
C ASP A 330 -6.86 17.93 -16.92
N PHE A 331 -5.84 17.70 -17.77
CA PHE A 331 -4.54 17.17 -17.35
C PHE A 331 -3.44 18.23 -17.38
N SER A 332 -2.52 18.13 -16.42
CA SER A 332 -1.28 18.90 -16.44
C SER A 332 -0.14 17.99 -16.87
N LEU A 333 0.62 18.42 -17.86
CA LEU A 333 1.85 17.79 -18.30
C LEU A 333 3.04 18.59 -17.83
N PHE A 334 4.18 17.94 -17.62
CA PHE A 334 5.44 18.63 -17.36
C PHE A 334 6.59 18.07 -18.18
N THR A 335 7.53 18.96 -18.51
CA THR A 335 8.79 18.64 -19.16
C THR A 335 9.93 19.21 -18.33
N VAL A 336 10.95 18.40 -18.06
CA VAL A 336 12.11 18.83 -17.27
C VAL A 336 12.95 19.83 -18.06
N LYS A 337 13.28 20.97 -17.45
CA LYS A 337 14.16 21.97 -18.07
C LYS A 337 15.58 21.42 -18.27
N SER A 338 16.08 21.45 -19.50
CA SER A 338 17.46 21.10 -19.80
C SER A 338 18.43 22.17 -19.29
N GLN A 339 19.69 21.82 -19.06
CA GLN A 339 20.71 22.82 -18.68
C GLN A 339 20.87 23.91 -19.75
N LEU A 340 20.77 23.56 -21.03
CA LEU A 340 20.86 24.50 -22.15
C LEU A 340 19.71 25.53 -22.11
N GLN A 341 18.49 25.09 -21.80
CA GLN A 341 17.33 25.97 -21.67
C GLN A 341 17.48 26.92 -20.48
N LYS A 342 18.02 26.45 -19.34
CA LYS A 342 18.31 27.31 -18.17
C LYS A 342 19.32 28.42 -18.50
N VAL A 343 20.38 28.09 -19.25
CA VAL A 343 21.38 29.07 -19.70
C VAL A 343 20.77 30.10 -20.67
N GLN A 344 19.94 29.64 -21.61
CA GLN A 344 19.26 30.54 -22.57
C GLN A 344 18.27 31.48 -21.84
N GLU A 345 17.55 31.02 -20.85
CA GLU A 345 16.64 31.86 -20.04
C GLU A 345 17.40 32.86 -19.18
N SER A 346 18.53 32.44 -18.59
CA SER A 346 19.41 33.34 -17.83
C SER A 346 19.99 34.43 -18.70
N LEU A 347 20.43 34.07 -19.90
CA LEU A 347 20.89 35.03 -20.93
C LEU A 347 19.77 36.00 -21.36
N LYS A 348 18.56 35.49 -21.63
CA LYS A 348 17.41 36.35 -21.98
C LYS A 348 17.04 37.30 -20.84
N LYS A 349 17.09 36.84 -19.56
CA LYS A 349 16.86 37.68 -18.38
C LYS A 349 17.94 38.76 -18.25
N PHE A 350 19.19 38.40 -18.46
CA PHE A 350 20.32 39.34 -18.46
C PHE A 350 20.17 40.42 -19.51
N LEU A 351 19.84 40.02 -20.76
CA LEU A 351 19.61 40.94 -21.87
C LEU A 351 18.37 41.82 -21.72
N ARG A 352 17.32 41.34 -21.01
CA ARG A 352 16.11 42.14 -20.74
C ARG A 352 16.28 43.13 -19.57
N ARG A 353 17.25 42.93 -18.68
CA ARG A 353 17.50 43.85 -17.57
C ARG A 353 18.16 45.13 -17.94
N GLY A 354 18.61 45.30 -19.19
CA GLY A 354 18.97 46.61 -19.73
C GLY A 354 20.00 47.41 -18.97
N ASP A 355 20.88 46.77 -18.20
CA ASP A 355 21.98 47.43 -17.54
C ASP A 355 23.08 47.68 -18.58
N ALA A 356 22.80 48.65 -19.49
CA ALA A 356 23.83 49.38 -20.16
C ALA A 356 24.39 50.41 -19.17
N SER A 357 25.28 50.00 -18.31
CA SER A 357 26.29 50.89 -17.76
C SER A 357 27.40 50.97 -18.80
N PRO A 358 27.79 52.19 -19.25
CA PRO A 358 28.87 52.33 -20.20
C PRO A 358 30.17 51.84 -19.57
N LEU A 359 30.90 51.07 -20.34
CA LEU A 359 32.28 50.67 -20.05
C LEU A 359 33.08 51.94 -19.75
N GLY A 360 33.40 52.16 -18.53
CA GLY A 360 34.37 53.18 -18.08
C GLY A 360 35.75 52.83 -18.66
N GLU A 361 36.36 53.89 -19.10
CA GLU A 361 37.66 54.00 -19.77
C GLU A 361 38.77 53.13 -19.18
N GLU A 362 39.53 52.55 -20.05
CA GLU A 362 40.81 51.89 -19.80
C GLU A 362 41.78 52.80 -19.07
N SER A 363 42.38 52.32 -17.98
CA SER A 363 43.64 52.83 -17.47
C SER A 363 44.73 51.79 -17.70
N PRO A 364 45.87 52.18 -18.29
CA PRO A 364 46.93 51.27 -18.67
C PRO A 364 47.78 50.93 -17.44
N VAL A 365 47.91 49.69 -17.08
CA VAL A 365 48.98 49.24 -16.17
C VAL A 365 49.92 48.34 -16.91
N GLU A 366 51.11 48.90 -17.05
CA GLU A 366 52.33 48.35 -17.60
C GLU A 366 52.70 46.94 -17.13
N LYS A 367 53.35 46.26 -18.05
CA LYS A 367 54.31 45.18 -17.90
C LYS A 367 55.07 45.15 -16.57
N LYS A 368 55.19 43.96 -15.98
CA LYS A 368 56.47 43.40 -15.53
C LYS A 368 56.32 41.92 -15.15
N LEU A 369 57.18 41.15 -15.82
CA LEU A 369 57.80 39.84 -15.52
C LEU A 369 56.90 38.66 -15.27
#